data_2964f3a600ef7401f0e49f9cb3b585e3
#
_entry.id   2964f3a600ef7401f0e49f9cb3b585e3
#
_cell.length_a   1.000
_cell.length_b   1.000
_cell.length_c   1.000
_cell.angle_alpha   90.00
_cell.angle_beta   90.00
_cell.angle_gamma   90.00
#
_symmetry.space_group_name_H-M   'P 1'
#
loop_
_entity.id
_entity.type
_entity.pdbx_description
1 polymer ?
#
loop_
_entity_poly.entity_id
_entity_poly.type
_entity_poly.pdbx_seq_one_letter_code
_entity_poly.pdbx_strand_id
1 'polypeptide(L)'
;MIRVSNGTCRWRILAVVIAVVAGCSLRLDGMELEAPGREGSAGYGAAPRLVLAFYYPWYGVTDGPGGAGSTVHWGRIDAAKKDIAASTHYPALGAYDSYDRDVIEQHCKWARQAGVDTLISSWWGHGDYTDKPLGTILDICAAHDMTACIYYETAPNPKTAERTAEDIVRVLERYGRHEGYLRVGGKPVVFVYGRAVQQLGLTGWLKAVEAIQQRYAPGCIVMGDQFSYGAARVFDGLHTYNTAGSLSGKTPREVAQWAEGTYASWVDLADSAGKISTITVIPGYDDTKIRTPGLAVERYGGRLYHAQWEKAIKADPHWVVITSFNEWHEGSEIEPSHEDGSKYLRITGEYARRFKSKPRIVACKAGASSISVDEKRALARKYEGKRIAVLADAESMAFWWLLDAGVEMDILSWRDIAAGKLKTDAYAMVLYCAGETYTQTVDEQGDVDKALLEYLSNGGTLVAAPSLPWPFYRKADGEPINNSARFGITLRMGFENPPAGAELYFVQPKMRMKHVPERFGFPESGDLRWRAFVEREHEAYTPLLELRDANGESLGD
;
A
#
# COMPACT_ATOMS: atom_id res chain seq x y z
N MET A 1 18.18 24.35 -3.67
CA MET A 1 19.13 24.13 -4.79
C MET A 1 20.52 24.14 -4.19
N ILE A 2 21.15 23.01 -4.07
CA ILE A 2 22.52 22.92 -3.54
C ILE A 2 23.47 22.94 -4.73
N ARG A 3 24.37 23.93 -4.77
CA ARG A 3 25.48 23.99 -5.72
C ARG A 3 26.74 23.57 -4.98
N VAL A 4 27.27 22.41 -5.27
CA VAL A 4 28.54 21.98 -4.69
C VAL A 4 29.65 22.31 -5.68
N SER A 5 30.69 23.06 -5.26
CA SER A 5 31.87 23.33 -6.06
C SER A 5 33.09 22.67 -5.43
N ASN A 6 33.61 21.62 -6.06
CA ASN A 6 34.98 21.21 -5.84
C ASN A 6 35.83 21.83 -6.96
N GLY A 7 36.90 22.54 -6.61
CA GLY A 7 37.71 23.38 -7.45
C GLY A 7 37.87 22.98 -8.91
N THR A 8 37.03 23.53 -9.76
CA THR A 8 36.91 23.57 -11.22
C THR A 8 35.65 22.96 -11.83
N CYS A 9 34.86 22.15 -11.14
CA CYS A 9 33.56 21.65 -11.63
C CYS A 9 32.42 22.14 -10.73
N ARG A 10 31.45 22.86 -11.30
CA ARG A 10 30.25 23.32 -10.57
C ARG A 10 29.13 22.28 -10.70
N TRP A 11 28.81 21.61 -9.62
CA TRP A 11 27.73 20.62 -9.53
C TRP A 11 26.39 21.31 -9.22
N ARG A 12 25.31 20.76 -9.74
CA ARG A 12 23.97 21.20 -9.37
C ARG A 12 23.26 20.05 -8.67
N ILE A 13 23.18 20.10 -7.35
CA ILE A 13 22.31 19.25 -6.58
C ILE A 13 21.09 20.08 -6.21
N LEU A 14 19.92 19.70 -6.71
CA LEU A 14 18.65 20.27 -6.29
C LEU A 14 18.03 19.29 -5.29
N ALA A 15 18.32 19.45 -4.02
CA ALA A 15 17.59 18.76 -2.97
C ALA A 15 16.30 19.55 -2.71
N VAL A 16 15.21 19.11 -3.29
CA VAL A 16 13.87 19.55 -2.89
C VAL A 16 13.42 18.55 -1.84
N VAL A 17 13.63 18.85 -0.58
CA VAL A 17 12.99 18.14 0.52
C VAL A 17 11.53 18.58 0.51
N ILE A 18 10.73 17.95 -0.33
CA ILE A 18 9.29 17.92 -0.11
C ILE A 18 9.13 16.88 0.99
N ALA A 19 8.89 17.32 2.22
CA ALA A 19 8.43 16.45 3.29
C ALA A 19 7.09 15.86 2.84
N VAL A 20 7.14 14.74 2.16
CA VAL A 20 5.96 13.91 1.90
C VAL A 20 5.67 13.21 3.19
N VAL A 21 4.78 13.81 3.94
CA VAL A 21 4.22 13.29 5.16
C VAL A 21 3.38 12.07 4.79
N ALA A 22 3.95 10.89 4.93
CA ALA A 22 3.17 9.66 4.98
C ALA A 22 2.30 9.74 6.25
N GLY A 23 1.01 10.00 6.07
CA GLY A 23 0.01 9.91 7.13
C GLY A 23 -0.50 11.21 7.73
N CYS A 24 -0.04 12.37 7.34
CA CYS A 24 -0.70 13.62 7.69
C CYS A 24 -1.47 14.16 6.50
N SER A 25 -2.76 14.29 6.69
CA SER A 25 -3.58 15.20 5.90
C SER A 25 -3.04 16.62 6.13
N LEU A 26 -1.94 17.00 5.45
CA LEU A 26 -1.89 18.36 5.01
C LEU A 26 -3.18 18.50 4.19
N ARG A 27 -4.19 19.13 4.75
CA ARG A 27 -5.23 19.76 3.95
C ARG A 27 -4.49 20.79 3.09
N LEU A 28 -3.84 20.30 2.04
CA LEU A 28 -3.64 21.07 0.84
C LEU A 28 -5.04 21.17 0.26
N ASP A 29 -5.84 22.08 0.81
CA ASP A 29 -7.10 22.49 0.19
C ASP A 29 -6.72 22.84 -1.26
N GLY A 30 -7.03 21.94 -2.19
CA GLY A 30 -6.84 22.16 -3.60
C GLY A 30 -5.99 21.17 -4.40
N MET A 31 -5.53 20.02 -3.89
CA MET A 31 -4.99 18.97 -4.76
C MET A 31 -6.08 18.00 -5.20
N GLU A 32 -6.65 18.22 -6.36
CA GLU A 32 -7.36 17.17 -7.10
C GLU A 32 -6.36 16.21 -7.73
N LEU A 33 -6.48 14.95 -7.34
CA LEU A 33 -5.88 13.83 -8.03
C LEU A 33 -6.75 13.52 -9.25
N GLU A 34 -6.53 14.19 -10.37
CA GLU A 34 -7.01 13.62 -11.61
C GLU A 34 -6.26 12.31 -11.85
N ALA A 35 -6.99 11.19 -11.78
CA ALA A 35 -6.50 9.95 -12.33
C ALA A 35 -6.05 10.20 -13.77
N PRO A 36 -4.93 9.62 -14.27
CA PRO A 36 -4.61 9.70 -15.69
C PRO A 36 -5.87 9.24 -16.38
N GLY A 37 -6.43 10.14 -17.21
CA GLY A 37 -7.71 9.90 -17.86
C GLY A 37 -7.62 8.63 -18.69
N ARG A 38 -8.07 7.51 -18.12
CA ARG A 38 -8.71 6.50 -18.95
C ARG A 38 -10.00 7.19 -19.40
N GLU A 39 -10.01 7.71 -20.60
CA GLU A 39 -11.23 8.24 -21.21
C GLU A 39 -12.34 7.21 -20.98
N GLY A 40 -13.36 7.58 -20.18
CA GLY A 40 -14.53 6.75 -19.92
C GLY A 40 -14.69 6.16 -18.52
N SER A 41 -13.84 6.42 -17.53
CA SER A 41 -14.14 6.01 -16.15
C SER A 41 -14.95 7.10 -15.44
N ALA A 42 -16.27 7.02 -15.52
CA ALA A 42 -17.10 7.51 -14.42
C ALA A 42 -16.52 6.86 -13.14
N GLY A 43 -16.08 7.65 -12.17
CA GLY A 43 -15.47 7.12 -10.95
C GLY A 43 -16.38 6.07 -10.30
N TYR A 44 -15.82 5.14 -9.52
CA TYR A 44 -16.54 4.04 -8.89
C TYR A 44 -17.61 4.45 -7.85
N GLY A 45 -18.02 5.72 -7.82
CA GLY A 45 -19.05 6.24 -6.90
C GLY A 45 -20.37 5.48 -6.90
N ALA A 46 -20.67 4.70 -7.95
CA ALA A 46 -21.82 3.81 -8.04
C ALA A 46 -21.53 2.37 -7.61
N ALA A 47 -20.32 2.05 -7.10
CA ALA A 47 -20.02 0.71 -6.61
C ALA A 47 -20.97 0.36 -5.44
N PRO A 48 -21.52 -0.88 -5.42
CA PRO A 48 -22.44 -1.28 -4.34
C PRO A 48 -21.72 -1.33 -2.99
N ARG A 49 -22.47 -1.11 -1.90
CA ARG A 49 -21.93 -1.30 -0.55
C ARG A 49 -21.87 -2.79 -0.24
N LEU A 50 -20.67 -3.31 -0.04
CA LEU A 50 -20.44 -4.73 0.22
C LEU A 50 -19.68 -4.95 1.53
N VAL A 51 -19.96 -6.09 2.14
CA VAL A 51 -19.14 -6.66 3.21
C VAL A 51 -18.46 -7.91 2.66
N LEU A 52 -17.14 -7.92 2.69
CA LEU A 52 -16.31 -8.99 2.15
C LEU A 52 -15.50 -9.62 3.28
N ALA A 53 -15.07 -10.86 3.11
CA ALA A 53 -14.20 -11.52 4.07
C ALA A 53 -13.09 -12.30 3.37
N PHE A 54 -11.85 -12.17 3.85
CA PHE A 54 -10.75 -13.01 3.39
C PHE A 54 -11.02 -14.46 3.78
N TYR A 55 -10.85 -15.37 2.83
CA TYR A 55 -11.16 -16.78 2.93
C TYR A 55 -9.97 -17.64 2.52
N TYR A 56 -9.64 -18.63 3.33
CA TYR A 56 -8.45 -19.46 3.17
C TYR A 56 -8.84 -20.92 2.89
N PRO A 57 -8.87 -21.35 1.60
CA PRO A 57 -9.19 -22.71 1.19
C PRO A 57 -7.94 -23.59 1.14
N TRP A 58 -7.14 -23.61 2.19
CA TRP A 58 -5.84 -24.31 2.21
C TRP A 58 -5.70 -25.38 3.30
N TYR A 59 -6.77 -25.64 4.04
CA TYR A 59 -6.77 -26.66 5.07
C TYR A 59 -7.07 -28.03 4.50
N GLY A 60 -6.39 -29.08 5.03
CA GLY A 60 -6.62 -30.45 4.62
C GLY A 60 -6.46 -31.42 5.79
N VAL A 61 -7.22 -32.53 5.74
CA VAL A 61 -7.10 -33.67 6.65
C VAL A 61 -6.67 -34.92 5.90
N THR A 62 -6.08 -35.90 6.61
CA THR A 62 -5.43 -37.07 6.01
C THR A 62 -6.31 -37.81 5.01
N ASP A 63 -7.59 -38.03 5.34
CA ASP A 63 -8.54 -38.75 4.53
C ASP A 63 -9.56 -37.81 3.86
N GLY A 64 -9.23 -36.51 3.75
CA GLY A 64 -10.11 -35.49 3.16
C GLY A 64 -10.15 -35.53 1.64
N PRO A 65 -11.19 -34.95 1.02
CA PRO A 65 -11.39 -34.94 -0.44
C PRO A 65 -10.28 -34.18 -1.20
N GLY A 66 -9.47 -33.36 -0.54
CA GLY A 66 -8.29 -32.73 -1.12
C GLY A 66 -7.17 -33.71 -1.48
N GLY A 67 -7.25 -34.94 -0.95
CA GLY A 67 -6.35 -36.04 -1.30
C GLY A 67 -4.89 -35.80 -0.90
N ALA A 68 -4.67 -34.98 0.13
CA ALA A 68 -3.31 -34.62 0.56
C ALA A 68 -2.54 -35.78 1.23
N GLY A 69 -3.24 -36.81 1.74
CA GLY A 69 -2.65 -37.96 2.44
C GLY A 69 -2.01 -37.60 3.79
N SER A 70 -2.12 -36.35 4.21
CA SER A 70 -1.63 -35.80 5.48
C SER A 70 -2.41 -34.55 5.85
N THR A 71 -2.24 -34.05 7.07
CA THR A 71 -2.79 -32.74 7.44
C THR A 71 -2.08 -31.63 6.68
N VAL A 72 -2.86 -30.71 6.11
CA VAL A 72 -2.35 -29.49 5.46
C VAL A 72 -2.76 -28.30 6.32
N HIS A 73 -1.83 -27.47 6.68
CA HIS A 73 -1.97 -26.27 7.52
C HIS A 73 -2.45 -26.51 8.97
N TRP A 74 -3.14 -27.59 9.30
CA TRP A 74 -3.58 -27.85 10.69
C TRP A 74 -2.43 -28.24 11.64
N GLY A 75 -1.38 -28.88 11.11
CA GLY A 75 -0.37 -29.52 11.95
C GLY A 75 -0.93 -30.71 12.74
N ARG A 76 -0.50 -30.89 14.01
CA ARG A 76 -1.04 -31.93 14.89
C ARG A 76 -2.44 -31.56 15.36
N ILE A 77 -3.39 -32.48 15.27
CA ILE A 77 -4.78 -32.35 15.72
C ILE A 77 -5.01 -33.30 16.91
N ASP A 78 -5.54 -32.78 18.01
CA ASP A 78 -6.06 -33.54 19.15
C ASP A 78 -7.55 -33.18 19.33
N ALA A 79 -8.41 -33.91 18.61
CA ALA A 79 -9.85 -33.66 18.61
C ALA A 79 -10.50 -33.86 19.99
N ALA A 80 -9.94 -34.77 20.82
CA ALA A 80 -10.47 -35.03 22.16
C ALA A 80 -10.23 -33.85 23.13
N LYS A 81 -9.10 -33.18 22.97
CA LYS A 81 -8.75 -31.97 23.75
C LYS A 81 -9.18 -30.67 23.07
N LYS A 82 -9.72 -30.74 21.86
CA LYS A 82 -10.02 -29.56 21.06
C LYS A 82 -8.78 -28.67 20.86
N ASP A 83 -7.63 -29.28 20.53
CA ASP A 83 -6.34 -28.62 20.35
C ASP A 83 -5.80 -28.87 18.95
N ILE A 84 -5.37 -27.80 18.30
CA ILE A 84 -4.68 -27.78 17.00
C ILE A 84 -3.34 -27.07 17.19
N ALA A 85 -2.25 -27.70 16.73
CA ALA A 85 -0.92 -27.15 16.97
C ALA A 85 -0.70 -25.79 16.31
N ALA A 86 -1.32 -25.54 15.17
CA ALA A 86 -1.15 -24.34 14.38
C ALA A 86 -2.29 -23.31 14.54
N SER A 87 -3.21 -23.49 15.50
CA SER A 87 -4.32 -22.56 15.73
C SER A 87 -4.58 -22.33 17.21
N THR A 88 -4.83 -21.08 17.60
CA THR A 88 -5.17 -20.71 19.00
C THR A 88 -6.62 -21.05 19.35
N HIS A 89 -7.50 -21.15 18.37
CA HIS A 89 -8.88 -21.56 18.54
C HIS A 89 -9.15 -22.88 17.82
N TYR A 90 -10.24 -23.55 18.20
CA TYR A 90 -10.67 -24.82 17.61
C TYR A 90 -11.96 -24.63 16.80
N PRO A 91 -11.99 -24.96 15.46
CA PRO A 91 -13.18 -24.80 14.64
C PRO A 91 -14.38 -25.56 15.18
N ALA A 92 -15.58 -24.98 15.11
CA ALA A 92 -16.82 -25.67 15.49
C ALA A 92 -17.07 -26.92 14.64
N LEU A 93 -16.60 -26.95 13.39
CA LEU A 93 -16.65 -28.12 12.50
C LEU A 93 -15.56 -29.16 12.81
N GLY A 94 -14.64 -28.86 13.73
CA GLY A 94 -13.40 -29.61 13.86
C GLY A 94 -12.39 -29.24 12.78
N ALA A 95 -11.24 -29.89 12.75
CA ALA A 95 -10.30 -29.74 11.64
C ALA A 95 -10.93 -30.36 10.38
N TYR A 96 -11.05 -29.59 9.34
CA TYR A 96 -11.75 -29.93 8.11
C TYR A 96 -10.82 -29.90 6.89
N ASP A 97 -11.33 -30.41 5.77
CA ASP A 97 -10.72 -30.27 4.45
C ASP A 97 -11.45 -29.18 3.67
N SER A 98 -10.70 -28.22 3.14
CA SER A 98 -11.22 -27.08 2.39
C SER A 98 -11.84 -27.48 1.03
N TYR A 99 -11.67 -28.72 0.59
CA TYR A 99 -12.31 -29.25 -0.64
C TYR A 99 -13.64 -29.94 -0.36
N ASP A 100 -13.98 -30.13 0.92
CA ASP A 100 -15.24 -30.72 1.30
C ASP A 100 -16.39 -29.74 0.97
N ARG A 101 -17.29 -30.20 0.06
CA ARG A 101 -18.43 -29.40 -0.38
C ARG A 101 -19.35 -29.03 0.77
N ASP A 102 -19.54 -29.92 1.74
CA ASP A 102 -20.42 -29.66 2.89
C ASP A 102 -19.82 -28.60 3.81
N VAL A 103 -18.49 -28.55 3.94
CA VAL A 103 -17.75 -27.51 4.67
C VAL A 103 -17.92 -26.17 3.96
N ILE A 104 -17.68 -26.10 2.64
CA ILE A 104 -17.84 -24.86 1.86
C ILE A 104 -19.29 -24.38 1.91
N GLU A 105 -20.25 -25.29 1.78
CA GLU A 105 -21.70 -25.02 1.90
C GLU A 105 -22.04 -24.41 3.26
N GLN A 106 -21.48 -24.98 4.35
CA GLN A 106 -21.69 -24.46 5.70
C GLN A 106 -21.06 -23.10 5.91
N HIS A 107 -19.85 -22.87 5.35
CA HIS A 107 -19.20 -21.57 5.37
C HIS A 107 -20.02 -20.51 4.65
N CYS A 108 -20.54 -20.79 3.47
CA CYS A 108 -21.41 -19.89 2.72
C CYS A 108 -22.71 -19.57 3.50
N LYS A 109 -23.34 -20.56 4.14
CA LYS A 109 -24.51 -20.35 5.01
C LYS A 109 -24.19 -19.39 6.16
N TRP A 110 -23.09 -19.61 6.85
CA TRP A 110 -22.67 -18.73 7.96
C TRP A 110 -22.30 -17.34 7.47
N ALA A 111 -21.54 -17.23 6.41
CA ALA A 111 -21.16 -15.94 5.82
C ALA A 111 -22.39 -15.13 5.38
N ARG A 112 -23.33 -15.79 4.68
CA ARG A 112 -24.59 -15.17 4.25
C ARG A 112 -25.45 -14.69 5.42
N GLN A 113 -25.60 -15.51 6.47
CA GLN A 113 -26.30 -15.14 7.71
C GLN A 113 -25.65 -13.95 8.41
N ALA A 114 -24.32 -13.86 8.38
CA ALA A 114 -23.55 -12.72 8.89
C ALA A 114 -23.59 -11.50 7.97
N GLY A 115 -24.27 -11.55 6.84
CA GLY A 115 -24.37 -10.45 5.89
C GLY A 115 -23.09 -10.17 5.10
N VAL A 116 -22.20 -11.16 5.01
CA VAL A 116 -21.05 -11.16 4.10
C VAL A 116 -21.57 -11.44 2.68
N ASP A 117 -21.16 -10.62 1.73
CA ASP A 117 -21.61 -10.70 0.34
C ASP A 117 -20.60 -11.46 -0.53
N THR A 118 -19.32 -11.43 -0.16
CA THR A 118 -18.23 -11.97 -0.98
C THR A 118 -17.13 -12.62 -0.13
N LEU A 119 -16.64 -13.77 -0.57
CA LEU A 119 -15.42 -14.39 -0.06
C LEU A 119 -14.23 -14.01 -0.95
N ILE A 120 -13.19 -13.42 -0.36
CA ILE A 120 -11.92 -13.10 -1.03
C ILE A 120 -11.00 -14.31 -0.82
N SER A 121 -10.99 -15.21 -1.79
CA SER A 121 -10.34 -16.53 -1.68
C SER A 121 -8.83 -16.43 -1.93
N SER A 122 -8.03 -16.81 -0.94
CA SER A 122 -6.58 -16.93 -1.08
C SER A 122 -6.22 -17.82 -2.27
N TRP A 123 -5.33 -17.32 -3.17
CA TRP A 123 -4.94 -17.99 -4.40
C TRP A 123 -3.44 -17.83 -4.66
N TRP A 124 -2.74 -18.96 -4.74
CA TRP A 124 -1.27 -19.01 -4.82
C TRP A 124 -0.72 -19.39 -6.20
N GLY A 125 -1.57 -19.58 -7.18
CA GLY A 125 -1.15 -19.88 -8.54
C GLY A 125 -1.93 -21.03 -9.16
N HIS A 126 -1.81 -21.17 -10.49
CA HIS A 126 -2.46 -22.24 -11.23
C HIS A 126 -1.98 -23.63 -10.81
N GLY A 127 -2.92 -24.50 -10.48
CA GLY A 127 -2.66 -25.86 -10.04
C GLY A 127 -2.23 -26.00 -8.59
N ASP A 128 -2.07 -24.87 -7.86
CA ASP A 128 -1.84 -24.87 -6.42
C ASP A 128 -3.00 -25.48 -5.65
N TYR A 129 -2.77 -25.84 -4.39
CA TYR A 129 -3.81 -26.39 -3.52
C TYR A 129 -5.02 -25.44 -3.42
N THR A 130 -4.79 -24.14 -3.39
CA THR A 130 -5.84 -23.10 -3.31
C THR A 130 -6.57 -22.82 -4.64
N ASP A 131 -5.99 -23.19 -5.78
CA ASP A 131 -6.63 -23.05 -7.10
C ASP A 131 -7.72 -24.09 -7.36
N LYS A 132 -7.49 -25.32 -6.89
CA LYS A 132 -8.36 -26.46 -7.21
C LYS A 132 -9.79 -26.32 -6.69
N PRO A 133 -10.06 -25.86 -5.45
CA PRO A 133 -11.42 -25.74 -4.94
C PRO A 133 -12.14 -24.47 -5.45
N LEU A 134 -11.46 -23.54 -6.15
CA LEU A 134 -12.04 -22.25 -6.53
C LEU A 134 -13.34 -22.38 -7.34
N GLY A 135 -13.40 -23.30 -8.31
CA GLY A 135 -14.64 -23.54 -9.07
C GLY A 135 -15.81 -23.96 -8.18
N THR A 136 -15.56 -24.89 -7.25
CA THR A 136 -16.57 -25.34 -6.29
C THR A 136 -17.01 -24.23 -5.34
N ILE A 137 -16.08 -23.38 -4.90
CA ILE A 137 -16.39 -22.20 -4.06
C ILE A 137 -17.30 -21.24 -4.82
N LEU A 138 -17.02 -20.98 -6.10
CA LEU A 138 -17.84 -20.10 -6.94
C LEU A 138 -19.25 -20.66 -7.14
N ASP A 139 -19.38 -21.97 -7.45
CA ASP A 139 -20.68 -22.64 -7.61
C ASP A 139 -21.53 -22.52 -6.34
N ILE A 140 -20.93 -22.80 -5.17
CA ILE A 140 -21.65 -22.78 -3.89
C ILE A 140 -21.98 -21.34 -3.49
N CYS A 141 -21.06 -20.39 -3.68
CA CYS A 141 -21.37 -18.98 -3.44
C CYS A 141 -22.57 -18.51 -4.26
N ALA A 142 -22.61 -18.84 -5.58
CA ALA A 142 -23.74 -18.48 -6.43
C ALA A 142 -25.05 -19.08 -5.93
N ALA A 143 -25.04 -20.36 -5.50
CA ALA A 143 -26.22 -21.02 -4.94
C ALA A 143 -26.75 -20.38 -3.64
N HIS A 144 -25.92 -19.58 -2.97
CA HIS A 144 -26.28 -18.85 -1.74
C HIS A 144 -26.44 -17.34 -1.93
N ASP A 145 -26.63 -16.83 -3.15
CA ASP A 145 -26.65 -15.40 -3.47
C ASP A 145 -25.42 -14.65 -2.95
N MET A 146 -24.28 -15.29 -3.02
CA MET A 146 -22.97 -14.75 -2.67
C MET A 146 -22.04 -14.76 -3.87
N THR A 147 -20.94 -14.06 -3.76
CA THR A 147 -19.86 -14.13 -4.73
C THR A 147 -18.53 -14.49 -4.07
N ALA A 148 -17.55 -14.89 -4.88
CA ALA A 148 -16.16 -14.96 -4.47
C ALA A 148 -15.26 -14.32 -5.53
N CYS A 149 -14.05 -13.96 -5.15
CA CYS A 149 -12.99 -13.51 -6.05
C CYS A 149 -11.65 -13.99 -5.52
N ILE A 150 -10.59 -13.90 -6.32
CA ILE A 150 -9.27 -14.32 -5.86
C ILE A 150 -8.59 -13.22 -5.01
N TYR A 151 -7.81 -13.67 -4.02
CA TYR A 151 -6.76 -12.93 -3.36
C TYR A 151 -5.42 -13.39 -3.92
N TYR A 152 -4.82 -12.59 -4.78
CA TYR A 152 -3.58 -12.89 -5.49
C TYR A 152 -2.39 -12.76 -4.55
N GLU A 153 -1.90 -13.88 -4.02
CA GLU A 153 -0.95 -13.93 -2.91
C GLU A 153 0.50 -13.66 -3.31
N THR A 154 0.88 -14.05 -4.52
CA THR A 154 2.28 -13.97 -4.97
C THR A 154 2.36 -13.91 -6.49
N ALA A 155 3.28 -13.08 -7.00
CA ALA A 155 3.60 -13.07 -8.42
C ALA A 155 4.38 -14.35 -8.83
N PRO A 156 4.18 -14.89 -10.05
CA PRO A 156 4.88 -16.08 -10.52
C PRO A 156 6.36 -15.78 -10.81
N ASN A 157 7.20 -16.80 -10.81
CA ASN A 157 8.59 -16.66 -11.20
C ASN A 157 8.79 -16.74 -12.72
N PRO A 158 9.64 -15.91 -13.33
CA PRO A 158 10.27 -14.71 -12.77
C PRO A 158 9.26 -13.62 -12.43
N LYS A 159 9.52 -12.84 -11.37
CA LYS A 159 8.64 -11.76 -10.87
C LYS A 159 8.63 -10.59 -11.85
N THR A 160 7.78 -10.66 -12.88
CA THR A 160 7.67 -9.63 -13.93
C THR A 160 6.20 -9.22 -14.14
N ALA A 161 6.00 -8.00 -14.60
CA ALA A 161 4.67 -7.48 -14.92
C ALA A 161 3.95 -8.35 -15.98
N GLU A 162 4.69 -8.81 -16.98
CA GLU A 162 4.22 -9.67 -18.06
C GLU A 162 3.63 -10.98 -17.55
N ARG A 163 4.45 -11.71 -16.75
CA ARG A 163 4.05 -13.01 -16.20
C ARG A 163 2.88 -12.86 -15.24
N THR A 164 2.86 -11.79 -14.45
CA THR A 164 1.75 -11.49 -13.54
C THR A 164 0.46 -11.19 -14.31
N ALA A 165 0.55 -10.44 -15.41
CA ALA A 165 -0.61 -10.17 -16.26
C ALA A 165 -1.14 -11.46 -16.92
N GLU A 166 -0.26 -12.33 -17.44
CA GLU A 166 -0.65 -13.62 -18.01
C GLU A 166 -1.37 -14.50 -16.99
N ASP A 167 -0.83 -14.56 -15.79
CA ASP A 167 -1.36 -15.38 -14.69
C ASP A 167 -2.78 -14.93 -14.29
N ILE A 168 -2.97 -13.63 -14.11
CA ILE A 168 -4.29 -13.05 -13.76
C ILE A 168 -5.27 -13.20 -14.92
N VAL A 169 -4.87 -12.91 -16.16
CA VAL A 169 -5.74 -13.04 -17.34
C VAL A 169 -6.26 -14.48 -17.47
N ARG A 170 -5.40 -15.48 -17.28
CA ARG A 170 -5.80 -16.89 -17.31
C ARG A 170 -6.85 -17.24 -16.26
N VAL A 171 -6.77 -16.70 -15.04
CA VAL A 171 -7.83 -16.86 -14.02
C VAL A 171 -9.12 -16.20 -14.48
N LEU A 172 -9.04 -14.98 -15.04
CA LEU A 172 -10.21 -14.24 -15.48
C LEU A 172 -10.89 -14.86 -16.70
N GLU A 173 -10.13 -15.45 -17.63
CA GLU A 173 -10.68 -16.21 -18.76
C GLU A 173 -11.46 -17.43 -18.29
N ARG A 174 -10.94 -18.11 -17.24
CA ARG A 174 -11.57 -19.31 -16.69
C ARG A 174 -12.79 -19.00 -15.83
N TYR A 175 -12.73 -17.97 -14.99
CA TYR A 175 -13.71 -17.75 -13.92
C TYR A 175 -14.36 -16.36 -13.95
N GLY A 176 -13.80 -15.36 -14.61
CA GLY A 176 -14.27 -13.98 -14.54
C GLY A 176 -15.70 -13.74 -15.02
N ARG A 177 -16.26 -14.69 -15.80
CA ARG A 177 -17.66 -14.67 -16.25
C ARG A 177 -18.58 -15.57 -15.44
N HIS A 178 -18.05 -16.33 -14.50
CA HIS A 178 -18.84 -17.19 -13.63
C HIS A 178 -19.83 -16.37 -12.81
N GLU A 179 -21.07 -16.84 -12.64
CA GLU A 179 -22.12 -16.08 -11.91
C GLU A 179 -21.74 -15.80 -10.45
N GLY A 180 -21.05 -16.73 -9.80
CA GLY A 180 -20.51 -16.58 -8.45
C GLY A 180 -19.22 -15.75 -8.36
N TYR A 181 -18.68 -15.20 -9.47
CA TYR A 181 -17.50 -14.36 -9.42
C TYR A 181 -17.87 -12.90 -9.18
N LEU A 182 -17.23 -12.23 -8.19
CA LEU A 182 -17.50 -10.82 -7.88
C LEU A 182 -17.25 -9.94 -9.10
N ARG A 183 -18.24 -9.15 -9.49
CA ARG A 183 -18.14 -8.14 -10.56
C ARG A 183 -18.75 -6.81 -10.12
N VAL A 184 -18.14 -5.73 -10.55
CA VAL A 184 -18.67 -4.38 -10.39
C VAL A 184 -18.71 -3.71 -11.77
N GLY A 185 -19.86 -3.21 -12.16
CA GLY A 185 -20.07 -2.68 -13.50
C GLY A 185 -19.74 -3.68 -14.63
N GLY A 186 -19.97 -4.98 -14.38
CA GLY A 186 -19.68 -6.07 -15.31
C GLY A 186 -18.21 -6.54 -15.32
N LYS A 187 -17.29 -5.84 -14.65
CA LYS A 187 -15.87 -6.17 -14.59
C LYS A 187 -15.57 -7.07 -13.37
N PRO A 188 -14.86 -8.19 -13.55
CA PRO A 188 -14.44 -9.03 -12.43
C PRO A 188 -13.43 -8.30 -11.54
N VAL A 189 -13.42 -8.65 -10.25
CA VAL A 189 -12.57 -8.05 -9.23
C VAL A 189 -11.45 -9.00 -8.83
N VAL A 190 -10.24 -8.49 -8.72
CA VAL A 190 -9.05 -9.20 -8.22
C VAL A 190 -8.46 -8.42 -7.05
N PHE A 191 -8.32 -9.04 -5.90
CA PHE A 191 -7.56 -8.49 -4.78
C PHE A 191 -6.11 -8.93 -4.86
N VAL A 192 -5.18 -8.05 -4.54
CA VAL A 192 -3.73 -8.29 -4.61
C VAL A 192 -3.11 -8.06 -3.24
N TYR A 193 -2.48 -9.09 -2.71
CA TYR A 193 -1.83 -9.05 -1.40
C TYR A 193 -0.57 -8.18 -1.38
N GLY A 194 -0.28 -7.55 -0.26
CA GLY A 194 0.86 -6.64 -0.08
C GLY A 194 2.20 -7.24 -0.47
N ARG A 195 2.42 -8.55 -0.24
CA ARG A 195 3.61 -9.25 -0.73
C ARG A 195 3.71 -9.22 -2.26
N ALA A 196 2.61 -9.49 -2.97
CA ALA A 196 2.60 -9.43 -4.43
C ALA A 196 2.78 -8.00 -4.93
N VAL A 197 2.23 -7.00 -4.21
CA VAL A 197 2.50 -5.58 -4.50
C VAL A 197 3.99 -5.28 -4.38
N GLN A 198 4.64 -5.68 -3.29
CA GLN A 198 6.07 -5.46 -3.05
C GLN A 198 6.96 -6.19 -4.06
N GLN A 199 6.59 -7.39 -4.49
CA GLN A 199 7.39 -8.20 -5.43
C GLN A 199 7.58 -7.54 -6.80
N LEU A 200 6.62 -6.75 -7.26
CA LEU A 200 6.70 -6.02 -8.54
C LEU A 200 7.00 -4.52 -8.35
N GLY A 201 6.71 -3.97 -7.18
CA GLY A 201 6.63 -2.54 -6.96
C GLY A 201 5.49 -1.88 -7.74
N LEU A 202 5.16 -0.63 -7.43
CA LEU A 202 4.02 0.05 -8.06
C LEU A 202 4.18 0.25 -9.57
N THR A 203 5.39 0.47 -10.05
CA THR A 203 5.66 0.62 -11.50
C THR A 203 5.52 -0.69 -12.26
N GLY A 204 5.90 -1.82 -11.62
CA GLY A 204 5.64 -3.15 -12.17
C GLY A 204 4.15 -3.44 -12.25
N TRP A 205 3.40 -3.07 -11.21
CA TRP A 205 1.96 -3.23 -11.19
C TRP A 205 1.24 -2.30 -12.19
N LEU A 206 1.71 -1.07 -12.41
CA LEU A 206 1.17 -0.21 -13.46
C LEU A 206 1.20 -0.92 -14.81
N LYS A 207 2.36 -1.48 -15.19
CA LYS A 207 2.54 -2.25 -16.43
C LYS A 207 1.68 -3.52 -16.45
N ALA A 208 1.59 -4.25 -15.33
CA ALA A 208 0.77 -5.45 -15.25
C ALA A 208 -0.72 -5.13 -15.42
N VAL A 209 -1.24 -4.11 -14.75
CA VAL A 209 -2.64 -3.68 -14.87
C VAL A 209 -2.95 -3.23 -16.29
N GLU A 210 -2.07 -2.45 -16.92
CA GLU A 210 -2.23 -2.05 -18.34
C GLU A 210 -2.29 -3.27 -19.25
N ALA A 211 -1.39 -4.24 -19.08
CA ALA A 211 -1.37 -5.47 -19.86
C ALA A 211 -2.63 -6.33 -19.66
N ILE A 212 -3.13 -6.44 -18.41
CA ILE A 212 -4.38 -7.14 -18.11
C ILE A 212 -5.55 -6.47 -18.84
N GLN A 213 -5.68 -5.14 -18.76
CA GLN A 213 -6.76 -4.40 -19.41
C GLN A 213 -6.74 -4.55 -20.93
N GLN A 214 -5.56 -4.65 -21.54
CA GLN A 214 -5.40 -4.86 -22.99
C GLN A 214 -5.76 -6.28 -23.42
N ARG A 215 -5.40 -7.30 -22.62
CA ARG A 215 -5.55 -8.72 -22.97
C ARG A 215 -6.93 -9.30 -22.62
N TYR A 216 -7.55 -8.80 -21.56
CA TYR A 216 -8.88 -9.23 -21.13
C TYR A 216 -9.92 -8.19 -21.49
N ALA A 217 -10.65 -8.41 -22.60
CA ALA A 217 -11.54 -7.42 -23.25
C ALA A 217 -12.59 -6.76 -22.32
N PRO A 218 -13.22 -7.47 -21.34
CA PRO A 218 -14.11 -6.79 -20.38
C PRO A 218 -13.36 -5.82 -19.46
N GLY A 219 -12.03 -5.96 -19.36
CA GLY A 219 -11.24 -5.36 -18.31
C GLY A 219 -11.52 -5.99 -16.94
N CYS A 220 -10.77 -5.60 -15.94
CA CYS A 220 -11.00 -6.04 -14.55
C CYS A 220 -10.78 -4.87 -13.59
N ILE A 221 -11.19 -5.06 -12.34
CA ILE A 221 -10.95 -4.17 -11.21
C ILE A 221 -9.86 -4.79 -10.36
N VAL A 222 -8.77 -4.09 -10.14
CA VAL A 222 -7.64 -4.56 -9.33
C VAL A 222 -7.59 -3.76 -8.03
N MET A 223 -7.71 -4.48 -6.90
CA MET A 223 -7.67 -3.93 -5.55
C MET A 223 -6.27 -4.15 -4.96
N GLY A 224 -5.51 -3.08 -4.70
CA GLY A 224 -4.14 -3.19 -4.17
C GLY A 224 -4.09 -3.10 -2.65
N ASP A 225 -3.28 -3.96 -2.00
CA ASP A 225 -3.03 -3.93 -0.54
C ASP A 225 -1.96 -2.89 -0.21
N GLN A 226 -2.33 -1.64 -0.35
CA GLN A 226 -1.50 -0.50 0.01
C GLN A 226 -2.32 0.79 -0.01
N PHE A 227 -2.18 1.63 1.04
CA PHE A 227 -2.73 2.98 1.07
C PHE A 227 -1.62 4.00 0.85
N SER A 228 -1.41 4.37 -0.40
CA SER A 228 -0.49 5.45 -0.80
C SER A 228 -1.00 6.18 -2.04
N TYR A 229 -0.47 7.36 -2.29
CA TYR A 229 -0.77 8.12 -3.50
C TYR A 229 -0.46 7.31 -4.76
N GLY A 230 0.71 6.67 -4.82
CA GLY A 230 1.11 5.84 -5.94
C GLY A 230 0.20 4.64 -6.15
N ALA A 231 -0.22 3.96 -5.06
CA ALA A 231 -1.18 2.86 -5.16
C ALA A 231 -2.54 3.32 -5.73
N ALA A 232 -3.03 4.51 -5.32
CA ALA A 232 -4.25 5.09 -5.87
C ALA A 232 -4.13 5.46 -7.38
N ARG A 233 -2.91 5.59 -7.90
CA ARG A 233 -2.66 5.79 -9.35
C ARG A 233 -2.66 4.49 -10.13
N VAL A 234 -2.26 3.38 -9.51
CA VAL A 234 -2.09 2.08 -10.15
C VAL A 234 -3.36 1.24 -10.09
N PHE A 235 -3.96 1.15 -8.90
CA PHE A 235 -5.07 0.26 -8.64
C PHE A 235 -6.44 0.94 -8.78
N ASP A 236 -7.47 0.15 -8.99
CA ASP A 236 -8.87 0.59 -9.10
C ASP A 236 -9.53 0.75 -7.73
N GLY A 237 -8.93 0.19 -6.70
CA GLY A 237 -9.32 0.34 -5.31
C GLY A 237 -8.18 -0.02 -4.37
N LEU A 238 -8.29 0.44 -3.13
CA LEU A 238 -7.27 0.25 -2.11
C LEU A 238 -7.82 -0.56 -0.94
N HIS A 239 -7.01 -1.47 -0.42
CA HIS A 239 -7.33 -2.21 0.79
C HIS A 239 -6.06 -2.43 1.63
N THR A 240 -6.22 -2.94 2.83
CA THR A 240 -5.16 -3.62 3.57
C THR A 240 -5.70 -4.93 4.14
N TYR A 241 -4.86 -5.97 4.13
CA TYR A 241 -5.22 -7.25 4.73
C TYR A 241 -5.23 -7.15 6.26
N ASN A 242 -4.13 -6.67 6.86
CA ASN A 242 -3.90 -6.83 8.27
C ASN A 242 -3.54 -5.52 8.96
N THR A 243 -4.30 -5.20 10.01
CA THR A 243 -4.06 -4.05 10.89
C THR A 243 -3.52 -4.45 12.26
N ALA A 244 -3.28 -5.75 12.54
CA ALA A 244 -2.92 -6.26 13.86
C ALA A 244 -1.70 -5.55 14.46
N GLY A 245 -0.66 -5.26 13.67
CA GLY A 245 0.50 -4.51 14.13
C GLY A 245 0.16 -3.13 14.70
N SER A 246 -0.82 -2.44 14.10
CA SER A 246 -1.29 -1.14 14.60
C SER A 246 -2.20 -1.26 15.83
N LEU A 247 -2.81 -2.43 16.05
CA LEU A 247 -3.75 -2.67 17.15
C LEU A 247 -3.09 -3.31 18.38
N SER A 248 -1.91 -3.89 18.21
CA SER A 248 -1.20 -4.59 19.30
C SER A 248 -0.98 -3.70 20.50
N GLY A 249 -1.26 -4.25 21.68
CA GLY A 249 -1.12 -3.55 22.97
C GLY A 249 -2.15 -2.45 23.23
N LYS A 250 -3.11 -2.20 22.33
CA LYS A 250 -4.12 -1.16 22.49
C LYS A 250 -5.41 -1.70 23.10
N THR A 251 -6.00 -0.90 23.98
CA THR A 251 -7.36 -1.09 24.47
C THR A 251 -8.39 -0.78 23.39
N PRO A 252 -9.64 -1.26 23.50
CA PRO A 252 -10.70 -0.91 22.53
C PRO A 252 -10.94 0.59 22.36
N ARG A 253 -10.69 1.41 23.38
CA ARG A 253 -10.79 2.87 23.31
C ARG A 253 -9.68 3.47 22.44
N GLU A 254 -8.45 3.04 22.63
CA GLU A 254 -7.30 3.49 21.84
C GLU A 254 -7.42 3.02 20.38
N VAL A 255 -7.94 1.80 20.16
CA VAL A 255 -8.28 1.32 18.82
C VAL A 255 -9.34 2.19 18.16
N ALA A 256 -10.39 2.60 18.89
CA ALA A 256 -11.40 3.51 18.35
C ALA A 256 -10.81 4.88 17.96
N GLN A 257 -9.86 5.41 18.74
CA GLN A 257 -9.16 6.66 18.43
C GLN A 257 -8.28 6.53 17.18
N TRP A 258 -7.46 5.46 17.11
CA TRP A 258 -6.64 5.17 15.95
C TRP A 258 -7.50 4.98 14.67
N ALA A 259 -8.54 4.17 14.76
CA ALA A 259 -9.41 3.86 13.63
C ALA A 259 -10.15 5.10 13.11
N GLU A 260 -10.53 6.04 13.97
CA GLU A 260 -11.23 7.26 13.56
C GLU A 260 -10.41 8.10 12.57
N GLY A 261 -9.15 8.36 12.89
CA GLY A 261 -8.25 9.12 12.00
C GLY A 261 -7.80 8.31 10.79
N THR A 262 -7.37 7.09 11.02
CA THR A 262 -6.81 6.23 9.97
C THR A 262 -7.86 5.86 8.91
N TYR A 263 -9.05 5.43 9.32
CA TYR A 263 -10.10 5.03 8.38
C TYR A 263 -10.62 6.20 7.55
N ALA A 264 -10.76 7.38 8.17
CA ALA A 264 -11.14 8.59 7.44
C ALA A 264 -10.09 8.95 6.37
N SER A 265 -8.78 8.88 6.70
CA SER A 265 -7.72 9.18 5.75
C SER A 265 -7.65 8.18 4.59
N TRP A 266 -7.90 6.90 4.85
CA TRP A 266 -7.91 5.87 3.80
C TRP A 266 -9.08 6.04 2.83
N VAL A 267 -10.26 6.35 3.35
CA VAL A 267 -11.43 6.63 2.51
C VAL A 267 -11.22 7.91 1.72
N ASP A 268 -10.75 8.99 2.36
CA ASP A 268 -10.47 10.27 1.70
C ASP A 268 -9.42 10.12 0.57
N LEU A 269 -8.38 9.32 0.78
CA LEU A 269 -7.38 9.03 -0.25
C LEU A 269 -7.99 8.33 -1.48
N ALA A 270 -8.74 7.26 -1.25
CA ALA A 270 -9.36 6.51 -2.35
C ALA A 270 -10.44 7.33 -3.07
N ASP A 271 -11.28 8.04 -2.33
CA ASP A 271 -12.38 8.86 -2.89
C ASP A 271 -11.86 10.04 -3.69
N SER A 272 -10.84 10.74 -3.20
CA SER A 272 -10.21 11.85 -3.93
C SER A 272 -9.57 11.40 -5.24
N ALA A 273 -9.17 10.13 -5.32
CA ALA A 273 -8.65 9.53 -6.55
C ALA A 273 -9.74 8.85 -7.41
N GLY A 274 -11.02 8.93 -7.03
CA GLY A 274 -12.14 8.27 -7.71
C GLY A 274 -12.06 6.74 -7.66
N LYS A 275 -11.46 6.17 -6.61
CA LYS A 275 -11.20 4.73 -6.45
C LYS A 275 -12.19 4.08 -5.48
N ILE A 276 -12.29 2.74 -5.54
CA ILE A 276 -13.06 1.98 -4.55
C ILE A 276 -12.33 2.08 -3.20
N SER A 277 -13.00 2.65 -2.20
CA SER A 277 -12.48 2.73 -0.83
C SER A 277 -12.88 1.50 -0.03
N THR A 278 -11.94 0.95 0.75
CA THR A 278 -12.23 -0.13 1.68
C THR A 278 -11.73 0.19 3.09
N ILE A 279 -12.34 -0.45 4.07
CA ILE A 279 -11.85 -0.47 5.45
C ILE A 279 -11.79 -1.92 5.91
N THR A 280 -10.65 -2.30 6.48
CA THR A 280 -10.47 -3.62 7.08
C THR A 280 -10.76 -3.60 8.56
N VAL A 281 -11.57 -4.55 9.03
CA VAL A 281 -11.88 -4.79 10.44
C VAL A 281 -11.44 -6.20 10.83
N ILE A 282 -10.91 -6.35 12.05
CA ILE A 282 -10.35 -7.59 12.55
C ILE A 282 -10.90 -7.90 13.96
N PRO A 283 -11.42 -9.12 14.23
CA PRO A 283 -11.98 -9.44 15.54
C PRO A 283 -10.93 -9.55 16.64
N GLY A 284 -9.75 -9.93 16.29
CA GLY A 284 -8.53 -10.13 17.07
C GLY A 284 -7.48 -10.79 16.20
N TYR A 285 -6.32 -11.11 16.78
CA TYR A 285 -5.20 -11.74 16.07
C TYR A 285 -4.34 -12.50 17.06
N ASP A 286 -3.87 -13.69 16.71
CA ASP A 286 -2.90 -14.42 17.50
C ASP A 286 -2.15 -15.47 16.66
N ASP A 287 -0.92 -15.16 16.27
CA ASP A 287 -0.05 -16.06 15.52
C ASP A 287 1.09 -16.67 16.37
N THR A 288 0.97 -16.59 17.69
CA THR A 288 2.01 -17.05 18.63
C THR A 288 2.27 -18.55 18.57
N LYS A 289 1.32 -19.35 18.04
CA LYS A 289 1.53 -20.78 17.82
C LYS A 289 2.40 -21.10 16.59
N ILE A 290 2.51 -20.17 15.64
CA ILE A 290 3.22 -20.41 14.37
C ILE A 290 4.42 -19.48 14.14
N ARG A 291 4.57 -18.42 14.95
CA ARG A 291 5.66 -17.43 14.81
C ARG A 291 6.35 -17.19 16.15
N THR A 292 7.68 -16.95 16.10
CA THR A 292 8.48 -16.57 17.27
C THR A 292 9.50 -15.48 16.87
N PRO A 293 9.38 -14.24 17.40
CA PRO A 293 8.27 -13.77 18.22
C PRO A 293 6.97 -13.70 17.41
N GLY A 294 5.85 -14.06 18.07
CA GLY A 294 4.51 -13.91 17.49
C GLY A 294 3.87 -12.58 17.91
N LEU A 295 2.75 -12.27 17.26
CA LEU A 295 1.93 -11.09 17.52
C LEU A 295 0.57 -11.54 18.07
N ALA A 296 0.08 -10.84 19.09
CA ALA A 296 -1.27 -11.05 19.61
C ALA A 296 -2.01 -9.71 19.76
N VAL A 297 -3.29 -9.74 19.40
CA VAL A 297 -4.26 -8.64 19.60
C VAL A 297 -5.50 -9.22 20.26
N GLU A 298 -5.73 -8.85 21.50
CA GLU A 298 -6.83 -9.37 22.29
C GLU A 298 -8.19 -8.99 21.70
N ARG A 299 -9.13 -9.93 21.66
CA ARG A 299 -10.50 -9.75 21.17
C ARG A 299 -11.38 -8.93 22.14
N TYR A 300 -11.02 -8.82 23.42
CA TYR A 300 -11.77 -8.16 24.50
C TYR A 300 -13.26 -8.56 24.53
N GLY A 301 -13.54 -9.84 24.29
CA GLY A 301 -14.90 -10.37 24.26
C GLY A 301 -15.77 -9.80 23.11
N GLY A 302 -15.14 -9.25 22.08
CA GLY A 302 -15.78 -8.61 20.92
C GLY A 302 -15.69 -7.08 20.93
N ARG A 303 -15.33 -6.44 22.05
CA ARG A 303 -15.28 -4.96 22.14
C ARG A 303 -14.29 -4.33 21.17
N LEU A 304 -13.17 -5.02 20.85
CA LEU A 304 -12.22 -4.57 19.82
C LEU A 304 -12.89 -4.47 18.45
N TYR A 305 -13.66 -5.50 18.11
CA TYR A 305 -14.34 -5.60 16.81
C TYR A 305 -15.47 -4.57 16.69
N HIS A 306 -16.27 -4.38 17.74
CA HIS A 306 -17.28 -3.32 17.82
C HIS A 306 -16.66 -1.93 17.58
N ALA A 307 -15.53 -1.63 18.23
CA ALA A 307 -14.85 -0.34 18.13
C ALA A 307 -14.44 -0.02 16.67
N GLN A 308 -13.90 -1.01 15.95
CA GLN A 308 -13.51 -0.84 14.56
C GLN A 308 -14.73 -0.68 13.64
N TRP A 309 -15.76 -1.51 13.78
CA TRP A 309 -16.97 -1.42 12.97
C TRP A 309 -17.68 -0.06 13.09
N GLU A 310 -17.79 0.50 14.30
CA GLU A 310 -18.38 1.83 14.51
C GLU A 310 -17.61 2.90 13.70
N LYS A 311 -16.29 2.83 13.71
CA LYS A 311 -15.44 3.78 12.98
C LYS A 311 -15.44 3.52 11.47
N ALA A 312 -15.51 2.26 11.04
CA ALA A 312 -15.65 1.91 9.64
C ALA A 312 -16.96 2.45 9.04
N ILE A 313 -18.10 2.30 9.74
CA ILE A 313 -19.38 2.87 9.31
C ILE A 313 -19.32 4.40 9.27
N LYS A 314 -18.64 5.05 10.24
CA LYS A 314 -18.48 6.50 10.29
C LYS A 314 -17.63 7.02 9.12
N ALA A 315 -16.57 6.28 8.73
CA ALA A 315 -15.71 6.64 7.61
C ALA A 315 -16.39 6.47 6.24
N ASP A 316 -17.46 5.70 6.16
CA ASP A 316 -18.33 5.53 4.98
C ASP A 316 -17.62 4.99 3.71
N PRO A 317 -16.84 3.88 3.77
CA PRO A 317 -16.19 3.29 2.60
C PRO A 317 -17.22 2.69 1.63
N HIS A 318 -16.78 2.32 0.41
CA HIS A 318 -17.58 1.47 -0.47
C HIS A 318 -17.73 0.07 0.14
N TRP A 319 -16.64 -0.50 0.64
CA TRP A 319 -16.63 -1.88 1.17
C TRP A 319 -16.01 -1.94 2.56
N VAL A 320 -16.56 -2.83 3.38
CA VAL A 320 -15.89 -3.26 4.61
C VAL A 320 -15.37 -4.68 4.37
N VAL A 321 -14.09 -4.88 4.65
CA VAL A 321 -13.40 -6.16 4.48
C VAL A 321 -13.05 -6.73 5.85
N ILE A 322 -13.28 -8.01 6.05
CA ILE A 322 -13.05 -8.70 7.33
C ILE A 322 -11.81 -9.57 7.22
N THR A 323 -10.86 -9.35 8.07
CA THR A 323 -9.72 -10.24 8.29
C THR A 323 -9.95 -11.01 9.58
N SER A 324 -10.35 -12.27 9.47
CA SER A 324 -10.67 -13.07 8.30
C SER A 324 -11.98 -13.84 8.49
N PHE A 325 -12.44 -14.58 7.45
CA PHE A 325 -13.49 -15.59 7.67
C PHE A 325 -12.91 -16.77 8.46
N ASN A 326 -11.78 -17.34 8.00
CA ASN A 326 -11.25 -18.60 8.52
C ASN A 326 -9.70 -18.69 8.54
N GLU A 327 -8.97 -17.59 8.82
CA GLU A 327 -7.52 -17.69 9.01
C GLU A 327 -7.20 -18.12 10.44
N TRP A 328 -7.21 -19.43 10.65
CA TRP A 328 -7.02 -20.07 11.95
C TRP A 328 -5.61 -19.94 12.50
N HIS A 329 -4.59 -19.86 11.62
CA HIS A 329 -3.20 -19.67 11.99
C HIS A 329 -2.93 -18.33 12.65
N GLU A 330 -3.71 -17.33 12.28
CA GLU A 330 -3.58 -15.97 12.78
C GLU A 330 -4.62 -15.62 13.85
N GLY A 331 -5.48 -16.58 14.23
CA GLY A 331 -6.51 -16.35 15.23
C GLY A 331 -7.40 -15.14 14.91
N SER A 332 -7.61 -14.85 13.64
CA SER A 332 -8.37 -13.69 13.16
C SER A 332 -9.76 -14.05 12.64
N GLU A 333 -10.15 -15.29 12.73
CA GLU A 333 -11.37 -15.86 12.16
C GLU A 333 -12.65 -15.30 12.81
N ILE A 334 -13.71 -15.17 11.99
CA ILE A 334 -15.12 -15.03 12.43
C ILE A 334 -15.91 -16.32 12.28
N GLU A 335 -15.35 -17.33 11.60
CA GLU A 335 -15.91 -18.67 11.56
C GLU A 335 -16.15 -19.17 12.99
N PRO A 336 -17.27 -19.87 13.27
CA PRO A 336 -17.55 -20.35 14.60
C PRO A 336 -16.46 -21.25 15.18
N SER A 337 -16.02 -20.92 16.38
CA SER A 337 -15.06 -21.70 17.15
C SER A 337 -15.70 -22.35 18.38
N HIS A 338 -15.00 -23.28 18.97
CA HIS A 338 -15.42 -23.88 20.24
C HIS A 338 -15.40 -22.83 21.39
N GLU A 339 -14.44 -21.90 21.35
CA GLU A 339 -14.22 -20.87 22.38
C GLU A 339 -15.27 -19.76 22.33
N ASP A 340 -15.60 -19.28 21.12
CA ASP A 340 -16.45 -18.10 20.92
C ASP A 340 -17.84 -18.43 20.35
N GLY A 341 -18.06 -19.68 19.92
CA GLY A 341 -19.28 -20.06 19.23
C GLY A 341 -19.49 -19.17 17.99
N SER A 342 -20.73 -18.76 17.74
CA SER A 342 -21.10 -17.88 16.61
C SER A 342 -21.07 -16.38 16.95
N LYS A 343 -20.36 -15.97 18.00
CA LYS A 343 -20.35 -14.58 18.49
C LYS A 343 -19.97 -13.60 17.38
N TYR A 344 -18.86 -13.86 16.67
CA TYR A 344 -18.35 -12.94 15.66
C TYR A 344 -19.20 -12.90 14.40
N LEU A 345 -19.86 -13.97 14.03
CA LEU A 345 -20.89 -13.94 12.97
C LEU A 345 -22.07 -13.04 13.36
N ARG A 346 -22.53 -13.11 14.61
CA ARG A 346 -23.65 -12.25 15.08
C ARG A 346 -23.27 -10.78 15.09
N ILE A 347 -22.09 -10.43 15.59
CA ILE A 347 -21.57 -9.06 15.58
C ILE A 347 -21.47 -8.58 14.14
N THR A 348 -20.85 -9.36 13.25
CA THR A 348 -20.75 -9.05 11.83
C THR A 348 -22.12 -8.77 11.22
N GLY A 349 -23.12 -9.65 11.47
CA GLY A 349 -24.48 -9.50 10.94
C GLY A 349 -25.20 -8.22 11.41
N GLU A 350 -24.97 -7.81 12.64
CA GLU A 350 -25.49 -6.55 13.16
C GLU A 350 -24.92 -5.36 12.38
N TYR A 351 -23.59 -5.29 12.28
CA TYR A 351 -22.91 -4.17 11.64
C TYR A 351 -23.06 -4.17 10.13
N ALA A 352 -23.06 -5.33 9.47
CA ALA A 352 -23.30 -5.45 8.04
C ALA A 352 -24.67 -4.87 7.64
N ARG A 353 -25.72 -5.17 8.40
CA ARG A 353 -27.05 -4.56 8.20
C ARG A 353 -27.02 -3.05 8.38
N ARG A 354 -26.39 -2.54 9.44
CA ARG A 354 -26.27 -1.10 9.68
C ARG A 354 -25.47 -0.41 8.58
N PHE A 355 -24.37 -1.01 8.14
CA PHE A 355 -23.53 -0.49 7.07
C PHE A 355 -24.30 -0.41 5.75
N LYS A 356 -25.03 -1.45 5.39
CA LYS A 356 -25.79 -1.51 4.12
C LYS A 356 -27.12 -0.78 4.13
N SER A 357 -27.63 -0.39 5.30
CA SER A 357 -28.96 0.26 5.41
C SER A 357 -29.00 1.70 4.88
N LYS A 358 -27.87 2.34 4.67
CA LYS A 358 -27.76 3.71 4.18
C LYS A 358 -27.02 3.74 2.84
N PRO A 359 -27.48 4.52 1.86
CA PRO A 359 -26.69 4.77 0.67
C PRO A 359 -25.41 5.50 1.08
N ARG A 360 -24.31 5.22 0.36
CA ARG A 360 -23.08 5.98 0.53
C ARG A 360 -23.28 7.41 0.08
N ILE A 361 -22.92 8.36 0.91
CA ILE A 361 -22.89 9.77 0.54
C ILE A 361 -21.51 10.06 -0.02
N VAL A 362 -21.35 9.95 -1.33
CA VAL A 362 -20.15 10.44 -2.01
C VAL A 362 -20.19 11.96 -1.88
N ALA A 363 -19.52 12.50 -0.88
CA ALA A 363 -19.15 13.90 -0.93
C ALA A 363 -18.15 14.01 -2.09
N CYS A 364 -18.62 14.45 -3.26
CA CYS A 364 -17.70 15.05 -4.23
C CYS A 364 -17.07 16.25 -3.54
N LYS A 365 -16.02 16.03 -2.78
CA LYS A 365 -15.05 17.07 -2.48
C LYS A 365 -14.34 17.27 -3.81
N ALA A 366 -14.88 18.15 -4.66
CA ALA A 366 -14.13 18.73 -5.73
C ALA A 366 -12.92 19.41 -5.08
N GLY A 367 -11.84 18.66 -4.94
CA GLY A 367 -10.55 19.19 -4.63
C GLY A 367 -10.11 19.96 -5.88
N ALA A 368 -9.88 21.24 -5.77
CA ALA A 368 -9.34 21.98 -6.91
C ALA A 368 -7.95 21.43 -7.21
N SER A 369 -7.72 20.96 -8.43
CA SER A 369 -6.36 20.60 -8.88
C SER A 369 -5.47 21.82 -8.70
N SER A 370 -4.43 21.69 -7.88
CA SER A 370 -3.50 22.78 -7.65
C SER A 370 -2.70 23.15 -8.90
N ILE A 371 -2.75 22.31 -9.95
CA ILE A 371 -2.04 22.50 -11.21
C ILE A 371 -3.00 22.37 -12.37
N SER A 372 -3.14 23.46 -13.09
CA SER A 372 -3.94 23.51 -14.30
C SER A 372 -3.35 22.62 -15.42
N VAL A 373 -4.19 22.20 -16.35
CA VAL A 373 -3.77 21.47 -17.55
C VAL A 373 -2.66 22.22 -18.32
N ASP A 374 -2.72 23.56 -18.34
CA ASP A 374 -1.72 24.37 -19.02
C ASP A 374 -0.38 24.38 -18.28
N GLU A 375 -0.38 24.35 -16.96
CA GLU A 375 0.84 24.21 -16.14
C GLU A 375 1.46 22.81 -16.32
N LYS A 376 0.66 21.74 -16.36
CA LYS A 376 1.13 20.37 -16.71
C LYS A 376 1.77 20.35 -18.10
N ARG A 377 1.11 20.92 -19.10
CA ARG A 377 1.64 21.05 -20.47
C ARG A 377 2.92 21.89 -20.53
N ALA A 378 3.00 22.96 -19.76
CA ALA A 378 4.20 23.78 -19.68
C ALA A 378 5.38 23.00 -19.06
N LEU A 379 5.10 22.16 -18.04
CA LEU A 379 6.09 21.30 -17.44
C LEU A 379 6.57 20.22 -18.44
N ALA A 380 5.67 19.53 -19.11
CA ALA A 380 6.00 18.56 -20.15
C ALA A 380 6.89 19.18 -21.25
N ARG A 381 6.50 20.34 -21.79
CA ARG A 381 7.31 21.07 -22.80
C ARG A 381 8.71 21.45 -22.30
N LYS A 382 8.87 21.76 -21.00
CA LYS A 382 10.18 22.08 -20.42
C LYS A 382 11.17 20.93 -20.49
N TYR A 383 10.65 19.70 -20.46
CA TYR A 383 11.41 18.46 -20.53
C TYR A 383 11.28 17.74 -21.87
N GLU A 384 10.60 18.35 -22.87
CA GLU A 384 10.47 17.77 -24.19
C GLU A 384 11.84 17.46 -24.81
N GLY A 385 11.99 16.22 -25.30
CA GLY A 385 13.27 15.73 -25.81
C GLY A 385 14.35 15.46 -24.75
N LYS A 386 14.00 15.52 -23.44
CA LYS A 386 14.88 15.23 -22.32
C LYS A 386 14.25 14.17 -21.45
N ARG A 387 15.01 13.13 -21.13
CA ARG A 387 14.55 12.06 -20.25
C ARG A 387 14.96 12.33 -18.81
N ILE A 388 14.17 11.85 -17.87
CA ILE A 388 14.45 11.86 -16.44
C ILE A 388 14.70 10.42 -16.02
N ALA A 389 15.85 10.16 -15.38
CA ALA A 389 16.09 8.89 -14.71
C ALA A 389 15.40 8.91 -13.34
N VAL A 390 14.70 7.84 -13.00
CA VAL A 390 14.14 7.64 -11.66
C VAL A 390 14.87 6.48 -11.00
N LEU A 391 15.43 6.72 -9.84
CA LEU A 391 16.15 5.72 -9.05
C LEU A 391 15.21 4.97 -8.13
N ALA A 392 15.34 3.65 -8.13
CA ALA A 392 14.67 2.71 -7.24
C ALA A 392 13.14 2.79 -7.32
N ASP A 393 12.44 2.66 -6.20
CA ASP A 393 10.98 2.55 -6.21
C ASP A 393 10.27 3.88 -6.47
N ALA A 394 9.28 3.81 -7.34
CA ALA A 394 8.47 4.95 -7.71
C ALA A 394 7.33 5.19 -6.72
N GLU A 395 7.64 5.35 -5.43
CA GLU A 395 6.61 5.58 -4.40
C GLU A 395 6.36 7.07 -4.11
N SER A 396 7.22 7.94 -4.61
CA SER A 396 7.10 9.38 -4.36
C SER A 396 5.98 10.03 -5.19
N MET A 397 5.24 10.93 -4.57
CA MET A 397 4.30 11.82 -5.25
C MET A 397 4.94 12.56 -6.44
N ALA A 398 6.22 12.95 -6.32
CA ALA A 398 6.93 13.66 -7.37
C ALA A 398 7.04 12.82 -8.66
N PHE A 399 7.27 11.50 -8.55
CA PHE A 399 7.28 10.60 -9.69
C PHE A 399 5.93 10.56 -10.41
N TRP A 400 4.87 10.27 -9.67
CA TRP A 400 3.52 10.16 -10.23
C TRP A 400 3.05 11.46 -10.85
N TRP A 401 3.44 12.56 -10.25
CA TRP A 401 3.11 13.90 -10.70
C TRP A 401 3.78 14.26 -12.03
N LEU A 402 5.05 13.93 -12.18
CA LEU A 402 5.77 14.10 -13.44
C LEU A 402 5.22 13.17 -14.53
N LEU A 403 4.85 11.94 -14.16
CA LEU A 403 4.22 10.99 -15.08
C LEU A 403 2.89 11.54 -15.59
N ASP A 404 2.04 12.08 -14.72
CA ASP A 404 0.76 12.71 -15.06
C ASP A 404 0.92 13.96 -15.92
N ALA A 405 2.03 14.66 -15.80
CA ALA A 405 2.37 15.79 -16.64
C ALA A 405 2.88 15.38 -18.02
N GLY A 406 3.02 14.08 -18.31
CA GLY A 406 3.52 13.57 -19.58
C GLY A 406 5.04 13.70 -19.74
N VAL A 407 5.79 13.77 -18.63
CA VAL A 407 7.25 13.82 -18.67
C VAL A 407 7.79 12.41 -18.91
N GLU A 408 8.67 12.26 -19.90
CA GLU A 408 9.33 10.99 -20.20
C GLU A 408 10.33 10.62 -19.09
N MET A 409 10.15 9.43 -18.49
CA MET A 409 10.99 8.94 -17.40
C MET A 409 11.40 7.50 -17.62
N ASP A 410 12.64 7.17 -17.23
CA ASP A 410 13.17 5.81 -17.19
C ASP A 410 13.45 5.42 -15.74
N ILE A 411 12.91 4.29 -15.32
CA ILE A 411 13.28 3.69 -14.04
C ILE A 411 14.57 2.94 -14.22
N LEU A 412 15.62 3.40 -13.55
CA LEU A 412 16.92 2.74 -13.49
C LEU A 412 17.04 1.96 -12.17
N SER A 413 17.49 0.72 -12.26
CA SER A 413 17.89 -0.03 -11.08
C SER A 413 19.26 0.48 -10.59
N TRP A 414 19.61 0.16 -9.34
CA TRP A 414 20.96 0.42 -8.82
C TRP A 414 22.05 -0.25 -9.65
N ARG A 415 21.76 -1.44 -10.20
CA ARG A 415 22.68 -2.14 -11.12
C ARG A 415 22.86 -1.39 -12.44
N ASP A 416 21.80 -0.75 -12.95
CA ASP A 416 21.91 0.10 -14.14
C ASP A 416 22.80 1.32 -13.87
N ILE A 417 22.70 1.91 -12.67
CA ILE A 417 23.55 3.03 -12.26
C ILE A 417 25.01 2.57 -12.13
N ALA A 418 25.28 1.48 -11.40
CA ALA A 418 26.62 0.89 -11.27
C ALA A 418 27.23 0.53 -12.62
N ALA A 419 26.41 0.05 -13.57
CA ALA A 419 26.82 -0.25 -14.93
C ALA A 419 27.04 0.99 -15.83
N GLY A 420 26.91 2.21 -15.29
CA GLY A 420 27.19 3.46 -16.00
C GLY A 420 26.11 3.89 -17.00
N LYS A 421 24.88 3.43 -16.84
CA LYS A 421 23.76 3.85 -17.69
C LYS A 421 23.31 5.30 -17.41
N LEU A 422 23.61 5.86 -16.24
CA LEU A 422 23.29 7.23 -15.88
C LEU A 422 24.31 8.19 -16.52
N LYS A 423 23.91 8.85 -17.61
CA LYS A 423 24.74 9.78 -18.36
C LYS A 423 24.02 11.11 -18.60
N THR A 424 24.78 12.20 -18.68
CA THR A 424 24.27 13.57 -18.84
C THR A 424 23.73 13.85 -20.26
N ASP A 425 24.15 13.10 -21.25
CA ASP A 425 23.60 13.15 -22.62
C ASP A 425 22.26 12.40 -22.76
N ALA A 426 22.01 11.41 -21.89
CA ALA A 426 20.78 10.64 -21.89
C ALA A 426 19.72 11.25 -20.94
N TYR A 427 20.13 11.80 -19.81
CA TYR A 427 19.21 12.24 -18.77
C TYR A 427 19.47 13.68 -18.33
N ALA A 428 18.43 14.51 -18.36
CA ALA A 428 18.47 15.91 -17.90
C ALA A 428 18.60 16.03 -16.38
N MET A 429 18.03 15.04 -15.65
CA MET A 429 18.15 14.92 -14.21
C MET A 429 17.95 13.45 -13.79
N VAL A 430 18.37 13.16 -12.58
CA VAL A 430 18.02 11.94 -11.87
C VAL A 430 17.15 12.29 -10.67
N LEU A 431 15.99 11.67 -10.56
CA LEU A 431 15.05 11.80 -9.45
C LEU A 431 15.20 10.60 -8.53
N TYR A 432 15.58 10.85 -7.29
CA TYR A 432 15.58 9.84 -6.25
C TYR A 432 14.39 10.05 -5.30
N CYS A 433 13.52 9.05 -5.21
CA CYS A 433 12.29 9.13 -4.41
C CYS A 433 12.05 7.93 -3.49
N ALA A 434 12.99 7.00 -3.39
CA ALA A 434 12.89 5.86 -2.49
C ALA A 434 13.55 6.12 -1.13
N GLY A 435 13.43 5.16 -0.22
CA GLY A 435 14.13 5.16 1.07
C GLY A 435 15.59 4.71 0.98
N GLU A 436 16.22 4.39 2.09
CA GLU A 436 17.63 4.00 2.22
C GLU A 436 17.86 2.52 1.86
N THR A 437 17.35 2.04 0.73
CA THR A 437 17.37 0.60 0.41
C THR A 437 18.34 0.20 -0.70
N TYR A 438 19.06 1.15 -1.31
CA TYR A 438 19.89 0.84 -2.46
C TYR A 438 21.02 -0.17 -2.17
N THR A 439 21.55 -0.19 -0.93
CA THR A 439 22.56 -1.18 -0.51
C THR A 439 22.03 -2.61 -0.46
N GLN A 440 20.71 -2.78 -0.45
CA GLN A 440 20.05 -4.10 -0.53
C GLN A 440 19.86 -4.57 -1.97
N THR A 441 19.93 -3.66 -2.94
CA THR A 441 19.65 -3.90 -4.35
C THR A 441 20.90 -3.94 -5.22
N VAL A 442 22.06 -3.57 -4.68
CA VAL A 442 23.35 -3.50 -5.37
C VAL A 442 24.43 -4.24 -4.59
N ASP A 443 25.10 -5.18 -5.23
CA ASP A 443 26.20 -5.93 -4.62
C ASP A 443 27.49 -5.09 -4.49
N GLU A 444 27.64 -4.08 -5.37
CA GLU A 444 28.82 -3.23 -5.51
C GLU A 444 28.49 -1.78 -5.12
N GLN A 445 28.40 -1.52 -3.84
CA GLN A 445 27.96 -0.22 -3.27
C GLN A 445 28.84 0.96 -3.69
N GLY A 446 30.16 0.75 -3.79
CA GLY A 446 31.10 1.79 -4.20
C GLY A 446 30.89 2.30 -5.62
N ASP A 447 30.40 1.47 -6.50
CA ASP A 447 30.19 1.80 -7.90
C ASP A 447 28.97 2.70 -8.11
N VAL A 448 27.93 2.55 -7.29
CA VAL A 448 26.76 3.44 -7.32
C VAL A 448 27.13 4.87 -6.93
N ASP A 449 27.83 5.03 -5.81
CA ASP A 449 28.32 6.34 -5.36
C ASP A 449 29.23 6.98 -6.40
N LYS A 450 30.15 6.21 -6.97
CA LYS A 450 31.07 6.66 -8.02
C LYS A 450 30.29 7.13 -9.25
N ALA A 451 29.36 6.34 -9.73
CA ALA A 451 28.56 6.67 -10.91
C ALA A 451 27.69 7.93 -10.71
N LEU A 452 27.11 8.10 -9.52
CA LEU A 452 26.38 9.31 -9.19
C LEU A 452 27.29 10.54 -9.14
N LEU A 453 28.45 10.43 -8.48
CA LEU A 453 29.42 11.51 -8.41
C LEU A 453 29.97 11.87 -9.79
N GLU A 454 30.22 10.91 -10.65
CA GLU A 454 30.64 11.12 -12.03
C GLU A 454 29.55 11.83 -12.85
N TYR A 455 28.30 11.40 -12.73
CA TYR A 455 27.16 12.07 -13.37
C TYR A 455 27.04 13.52 -12.93
N LEU A 456 27.16 13.80 -11.62
CA LEU A 456 27.11 15.14 -11.07
C LEU A 456 28.30 15.99 -11.53
N SER A 457 29.53 15.44 -11.57
CA SER A 457 30.73 16.16 -12.03
C SER A 457 30.67 16.55 -13.50
N ASN A 458 29.96 15.76 -14.29
CA ASN A 458 29.70 16.06 -15.70
C ASN A 458 28.52 17.04 -15.91
N GLY A 459 28.04 17.70 -14.88
CA GLY A 459 26.97 18.70 -14.94
C GLY A 459 25.55 18.15 -14.81
N GLY A 460 25.40 16.90 -14.40
CA GLY A 460 24.11 16.29 -14.08
C GLY A 460 23.40 16.96 -12.90
N THR A 461 22.12 16.67 -12.77
CA THR A 461 21.27 17.19 -11.68
C THR A 461 20.68 16.02 -10.91
N LEU A 462 20.90 15.97 -9.60
CA LEU A 462 20.22 15.04 -8.70
C LEU A 462 19.13 15.78 -7.94
N VAL A 463 17.90 15.27 -8.01
CA VAL A 463 16.78 15.70 -7.19
C VAL A 463 16.47 14.59 -6.21
N ALA A 464 16.75 14.82 -4.94
CA ALA A 464 16.44 13.87 -3.87
C ALA A 464 15.15 14.32 -3.16
N ALA A 465 14.13 13.48 -3.22
CA ALA A 465 12.85 13.66 -2.53
C ALA A 465 12.46 12.36 -1.81
N PRO A 466 13.38 11.77 -1.03
CA PRO A 466 13.14 10.54 -0.30
C PRO A 466 12.40 10.79 1.00
N SER A 467 11.78 9.75 1.54
CA SER A 467 11.30 9.76 2.93
C SER A 467 12.44 9.82 3.94
N LEU A 468 13.66 9.42 3.54
CA LEU A 468 14.90 9.45 4.32
C LEU A 468 16.00 10.13 3.48
N PRO A 469 17.06 10.71 4.08
CA PRO A 469 18.06 11.54 3.39
C PRO A 469 19.06 10.75 2.54
N TRP A 470 18.58 9.86 1.70
CA TRP A 470 19.39 9.21 0.67
C TRP A 470 19.81 10.27 -0.41
N PRO A 471 20.94 10.15 -1.12
CA PRO A 471 21.95 9.08 -1.11
C PRO A 471 22.97 9.20 0.02
N PHE A 472 22.74 9.99 0.99
CA PHE A 472 23.74 10.36 2.01
C PHE A 472 23.91 9.30 3.10
N TYR A 473 22.95 8.38 3.22
CA TYR A 473 23.01 7.26 4.15
C TYR A 473 22.87 5.95 3.41
N ARG A 474 23.71 5.00 3.76
CA ARG A 474 23.66 3.63 3.25
C ARG A 474 24.05 2.66 4.34
N LYS A 475 23.68 1.41 4.18
CA LYS A 475 24.13 0.32 5.03
C LYS A 475 25.33 -0.39 4.40
N ALA A 476 26.31 -0.66 5.23
CA ALA A 476 27.39 -1.59 4.93
C ALA A 476 27.45 -2.54 6.12
N ASP A 477 27.49 -3.84 5.91
CA ASP A 477 27.52 -4.86 6.96
C ASP A 477 26.39 -4.72 7.98
N GLY A 478 25.21 -4.22 7.52
CA GLY A 478 24.04 -4.02 8.37
C GLY A 478 23.98 -2.70 9.12
N GLU A 479 25.08 -1.92 9.13
CA GLU A 479 25.16 -0.64 9.83
C GLU A 479 24.93 0.54 8.87
N PRO A 480 24.22 1.59 9.30
CA PRO A 480 24.06 2.79 8.50
C PRO A 480 25.37 3.60 8.46
N ILE A 481 25.78 4.01 7.27
CA ILE A 481 26.94 4.86 7.06
C ILE A 481 26.48 6.20 6.51
N ASN A 482 26.86 7.30 7.18
CA ASN A 482 26.68 8.64 6.65
C ASN A 482 27.79 8.95 5.64
N ASN A 483 27.43 8.99 4.36
CA ASN A 483 28.36 9.31 3.27
C ASN A 483 28.09 10.71 2.67
N SER A 484 27.29 11.54 3.33
CA SER A 484 26.88 12.86 2.84
C SER A 484 28.05 13.78 2.51
N ALA A 485 29.14 13.71 3.27
CA ALA A 485 30.36 14.49 3.01
C ALA A 485 30.99 14.22 1.64
N ARG A 486 30.83 13.03 1.07
CA ARG A 486 31.31 12.70 -0.28
C ARG A 486 30.60 13.53 -1.36
N PHE A 487 29.38 13.99 -1.07
CA PHE A 487 28.57 14.84 -1.93
C PHE A 487 28.68 16.33 -1.58
N GLY A 488 29.63 16.70 -0.71
CA GLY A 488 29.82 18.09 -0.26
C GLY A 488 28.73 18.61 0.67
N ILE A 489 28.00 17.70 1.31
CA ILE A 489 26.93 18.00 2.25
C ILE A 489 27.18 17.22 3.53
N THR A 490 27.20 17.88 4.69
CA THR A 490 27.34 17.19 5.96
C THR A 490 26.01 17.20 6.70
N LEU A 491 25.35 16.04 6.71
CA LEU A 491 24.09 15.83 7.42
C LEU A 491 24.34 15.24 8.80
N ARG A 492 23.55 15.68 9.76
CA ARG A 492 23.54 15.13 11.11
C ARG A 492 22.98 13.71 11.12
N MET A 493 23.68 12.78 11.78
CA MET A 493 23.14 11.44 12.05
C MET A 493 22.04 11.51 13.12
N GLY A 494 20.99 10.73 12.95
CA GLY A 494 19.86 10.70 13.86
C GLY A 494 18.72 11.62 13.42
N PHE A 495 17.60 11.47 14.06
CA PHE A 495 16.39 12.23 13.83
C PHE A 495 15.95 12.91 15.11
N GLU A 496 15.38 14.09 15.00
CA GLU A 496 14.77 14.82 16.11
C GLU A 496 13.32 15.10 15.76
N ASN A 497 12.44 14.97 16.74
CA ASN A 497 11.09 15.48 16.59
C ASN A 497 11.16 17.00 16.78
N PRO A 498 10.53 17.77 15.89
CA PRO A 498 10.43 19.19 16.11
C PRO A 498 9.63 19.48 17.38
N PRO A 499 9.94 20.56 18.10
CA PRO A 499 9.14 20.97 19.24
C PRO A 499 7.70 21.30 18.82
N ALA A 500 6.76 21.15 19.74
CA ALA A 500 5.37 21.50 19.50
C ALA A 500 5.22 22.95 19.02
N GLY A 501 4.43 23.16 17.97
CA GLY A 501 4.23 24.46 17.36
C GLY A 501 5.34 24.92 16.42
N ALA A 502 6.28 24.05 16.05
CA ALA A 502 7.27 24.36 15.04
C ALA A 502 6.64 24.56 13.66
N GLU A 503 7.14 25.53 12.92
CA GLU A 503 6.66 25.90 11.59
C GLU A 503 7.82 25.97 10.58
N LEU A 504 7.53 25.63 9.32
CA LEU A 504 8.44 25.80 8.18
C LEU A 504 8.17 27.12 7.48
N TYR A 505 9.25 27.85 7.19
CA TYR A 505 9.23 29.15 6.53
C TYR A 505 10.04 29.14 5.25
N PHE A 506 9.54 29.77 4.17
CA PHE A 506 10.35 30.03 3.00
C PHE A 506 11.35 31.17 3.30
N VAL A 507 12.65 30.85 3.27
CA VAL A 507 13.74 31.82 3.51
C VAL A 507 14.20 32.53 2.25
N GLN A 508 13.75 32.04 1.07
CA GLN A 508 14.06 32.66 -0.24
C GLN A 508 12.77 33.16 -0.90
N PRO A 509 12.37 34.43 -0.73
CA PRO A 509 11.11 34.95 -1.27
C PRO A 509 10.96 34.79 -2.78
N LYS A 510 12.06 34.84 -3.54
CA LYS A 510 12.07 34.62 -5.01
C LYS A 510 11.87 33.17 -5.44
N MET A 511 12.04 32.22 -4.52
CA MET A 511 11.86 30.79 -4.75
C MET A 511 10.55 30.26 -4.15
N ARG A 512 9.71 31.15 -3.65
CA ARG A 512 8.40 30.81 -3.11
C ARG A 512 7.58 30.08 -4.16
N MET A 513 7.07 28.94 -3.79
CA MET A 513 6.20 28.15 -4.66
C MET A 513 4.79 28.74 -4.67
N LYS A 514 4.21 28.94 -5.87
CA LYS A 514 2.93 29.63 -6.08
C LYS A 514 1.76 29.09 -5.25
N HIS A 515 1.75 27.80 -4.98
CA HIS A 515 0.65 27.10 -4.31
C HIS A 515 1.01 26.61 -2.88
N VAL A 516 2.15 26.99 -2.35
CA VAL A 516 2.58 26.65 -1.01
C VAL A 516 2.48 27.89 -0.12
N PRO A 517 1.86 27.82 1.07
CA PRO A 517 1.80 28.95 1.99
C PRO A 517 3.18 29.46 2.32
N GLU A 518 3.31 30.71 2.73
CA GLU A 518 4.59 31.32 3.14
C GLU A 518 5.20 30.61 4.34
N ARG A 519 4.33 30.13 5.23
CA ARG A 519 4.64 29.27 6.36
C ARG A 519 3.60 28.17 6.50
N PHE A 520 4.00 27.04 7.01
CA PHE A 520 3.11 25.93 7.30
C PHE A 520 3.60 25.15 8.51
N GLY A 521 2.65 24.65 9.31
CA GLY A 521 2.96 23.88 10.51
C GLY A 521 3.72 22.61 10.16
N PHE A 522 4.69 22.25 10.99
CA PHE A 522 5.29 20.92 10.92
C PHE A 522 4.24 19.94 11.49
N PRO A 523 3.93 18.86 10.78
CA PRO A 523 2.86 17.98 11.21
C PRO A 523 3.16 17.30 12.55
N GLU A 524 2.15 17.22 13.42
CA GLU A 524 2.27 16.65 14.77
C GLU A 524 2.23 15.12 14.81
N SER A 525 2.14 14.42 13.69
CA SER A 525 2.05 12.96 13.68
C SER A 525 3.40 12.30 13.90
N GLY A 526 3.42 11.30 14.76
CA GLY A 526 4.54 10.70 15.45
C GLY A 526 5.74 10.15 14.66
N ASP A 527 5.77 10.24 13.32
CA ASP A 527 6.90 9.79 12.50
C ASP A 527 7.57 10.89 11.68
N LEU A 528 7.19 12.14 11.92
CA LEU A 528 7.79 13.28 11.23
C LEU A 528 9.01 13.73 11.97
N ARG A 529 10.13 13.31 11.47
CA ARG A 529 11.44 13.61 11.99
C ARG A 529 12.17 14.53 11.01
N TRP A 530 12.96 15.45 11.51
CA TRP A 530 13.76 16.33 10.68
C TRP A 530 15.25 16.20 11.01
N ARG A 531 16.09 16.58 10.06
CA ARG A 531 17.54 16.69 10.22
C ARG A 531 18.01 18.03 9.74
N ALA A 532 18.87 18.67 10.52
CA ALA A 532 19.57 19.86 10.10
C ALA A 532 20.92 19.51 9.48
N PHE A 533 21.43 20.38 8.60
CA PHE A 533 22.82 20.34 8.18
C PHE A 533 23.73 20.65 9.38
N VAL A 534 24.83 19.90 9.50
CA VAL A 534 25.89 20.18 10.53
C VAL A 534 26.85 21.21 9.99
N GLU A 535 27.30 21.00 8.75
CA GLU A 535 28.21 21.89 8.05
C GLU A 535 27.71 22.07 6.62
N ARG A 536 27.87 23.26 6.10
CA ARG A 536 27.47 23.59 4.73
C ARG A 536 28.46 24.59 4.13
N GLU A 537 28.80 24.40 2.86
CA GLU A 537 29.60 25.33 2.10
C GLU A 537 28.70 26.48 1.64
N HIS A 538 28.86 27.65 2.21
CA HIS A 538 27.98 28.81 2.02
C HIS A 538 27.81 29.25 0.56
N GLU A 539 28.85 29.14 -0.27
CA GLU A 539 28.79 29.54 -1.68
C GLU A 539 28.02 28.56 -2.56
N ALA A 540 27.88 27.31 -2.11
CA ALA A 540 27.28 26.23 -2.88
C ALA A 540 25.86 25.83 -2.41
N TYR A 541 25.49 26.23 -1.21
CA TYR A 541 24.25 25.88 -0.55
C TYR A 541 23.26 27.04 -0.50
N THR A 542 22.02 26.78 -0.89
CA THR A 542 20.94 27.77 -0.82
C THR A 542 19.75 27.16 -0.10
N PRO A 543 19.48 27.51 1.16
CA PRO A 543 18.29 27.02 1.87
C PRO A 543 17.01 27.55 1.20
N LEU A 544 15.98 26.72 1.15
CA LEU A 544 14.65 27.09 0.67
C LEU A 544 13.67 27.26 1.82
N LEU A 545 13.74 26.37 2.79
CA LEU A 545 12.90 26.32 3.97
C LEU A 545 13.76 26.33 5.21
N GLU A 546 13.24 26.93 6.26
CA GLU A 546 13.82 26.96 7.59
C GLU A 546 12.76 26.51 8.60
N LEU A 547 13.12 25.60 9.50
CA LEU A 547 12.27 25.21 10.60
C LEU A 547 12.49 26.20 11.76
N ARG A 548 11.40 26.72 12.33
CA ARG A 548 11.42 27.58 13.49
C ARG A 548 10.54 27.04 14.60
N ASP A 549 10.95 27.29 15.84
CA ASP A 549 10.13 26.95 17.01
C ASP A 549 8.94 27.91 17.18
N ALA A 550 8.11 27.66 18.20
CA ALA A 550 6.96 28.51 18.53
C ALA A 550 7.32 29.95 18.88
N ASN A 551 8.58 30.24 19.24
CA ASN A 551 9.09 31.57 19.54
C ASN A 551 9.68 32.25 18.30
N GLY A 552 9.75 31.53 17.17
CA GLY A 552 10.35 32.02 15.92
C GLY A 552 11.87 31.83 15.84
N GLU A 553 12.47 31.10 16.77
CA GLU A 553 13.91 30.79 16.75
C GLU A 553 14.21 29.72 15.72
N SER A 554 15.28 29.87 14.95
CA SER A 554 15.71 28.95 13.92
C SER A 554 16.19 27.62 14.52
N LEU A 555 15.64 26.53 14.03
CA LEU A 555 16.04 25.15 14.36
C LEU A 555 16.90 24.54 13.24
N GLY A 556 17.08 25.24 12.12
CA GLY A 556 17.84 24.84 10.95
C GLY A 556 16.98 24.78 9.69
N ASP A 557 17.60 24.40 8.59
CA ASP A 557 17.05 24.41 7.23
C ASP A 557 17.24 23.06 6.50
#